data_f766847efff789aac8f1c368e4ba97a3
#
_entry.id   f766847efff789aac8f1c368e4ba97a3
#
_cell.length_a   1.000
_cell.length_b   1.000
_cell.length_c   1.000
_cell.angle_alpha   90.00
_cell.angle_beta   90.00
_cell.angle_gamma   90.00
#
_symmetry.space_group_name_H-M   'P 1'
#
loop_
_entity.id
_entity.type
_entity.pdbx_description
1 polymer ?
#
loop_
_entity_poly.entity_id
_entity_poly.type
_entity_poly.pdbx_seq_one_letter_code
_entity_poly.pdbx_strand_id
1 'polypeptide(L)'
;MAARKKSSRKRSKDGDVARSVRPFWSGTLTFGLVSVPVDLYPGNRSNRAPLRMLGPEGEPLARKYFSQKSGNDLDDEDMVRGFEYDKDRYVIVTDEELERLAPEQSRAIDLRRFVPLEDIPPVYFDRSYFLAPSEGSEKAYRLLAQTMEKQELAGVATFVMRGKEYLVAIFPENEILRAETMRFSDEIRSPKEVGLPEKKKVPAATVKKFENLIAKHSDKRLSLKELKDEQTEKLLKLVAKKRKQHKDIVEVDVSEQEQGKVVDLMEALKKSLAGKRRAA
;
A
#
# COMPACT_ATOMS: atom_id res chain seq x y z
N MET A 1 12.95 -62.61 -8.61
CA MET A 1 11.76 -61.71 -8.43
C MET A 1 11.93 -60.98 -7.13
N ALA A 2 12.36 -59.74 -7.14
CA ALA A 2 12.61 -58.94 -5.94
C ALA A 2 11.53 -57.85 -5.81
N ALA A 3 10.73 -57.92 -4.77
CA ALA A 3 9.63 -57.02 -4.48
C ALA A 3 10.15 -55.68 -3.93
N ARG A 4 9.83 -54.59 -4.63
CA ARG A 4 10.20 -53.22 -4.30
C ARG A 4 9.26 -52.66 -3.22
N LYS A 5 9.71 -52.54 -1.97
CA LYS A 5 9.01 -51.89 -0.85
C LYS A 5 8.82 -50.40 -1.16
N LYS A 6 7.57 -49.95 -1.31
CA LYS A 6 7.20 -48.53 -1.31
C LYS A 6 7.25 -48.00 0.09
N SER A 7 8.20 -47.11 0.40
CA SER A 7 8.26 -46.32 1.62
C SER A 7 7.25 -45.19 1.53
N SER A 8 6.17 -45.28 2.30
CA SER A 8 5.21 -44.20 2.50
C SER A 8 5.81 -43.17 3.47
N ARG A 9 6.30 -42.05 2.96
CA ARG A 9 6.63 -40.87 3.78
C ARG A 9 5.35 -40.31 4.38
N LYS A 10 5.15 -40.51 5.69
CA LYS A 10 4.19 -39.74 6.51
C LYS A 10 4.52 -38.27 6.38
N ARG A 11 3.64 -37.49 5.75
CA ARG A 11 3.65 -36.03 5.85
C ARG A 11 3.24 -35.64 7.26
N SER A 12 4.16 -35.10 8.02
CA SER A 12 3.89 -34.41 9.29
C SER A 12 3.00 -33.19 9.00
N LYS A 13 1.80 -33.23 9.53
CA LYS A 13 0.92 -32.06 9.65
C LYS A 13 1.39 -31.28 10.87
N ASP A 14 2.37 -30.41 10.71
CA ASP A 14 2.68 -29.29 11.60
C ASP A 14 3.72 -28.44 10.85
N GLY A 15 3.24 -27.45 10.21
CA GLY A 15 4.02 -26.45 9.51
C GLY A 15 3.04 -25.43 8.98
N ASP A 16 2.74 -24.47 9.82
CA ASP A 16 2.16 -23.20 9.42
C ASP A 16 3.06 -22.67 8.30
N VAL A 17 2.66 -22.90 7.04
CA VAL A 17 3.35 -22.33 5.89
C VAL A 17 3.08 -20.84 5.96
N ALA A 18 3.93 -20.13 6.69
CA ALA A 18 4.04 -18.70 6.57
C ALA A 18 4.10 -18.43 5.05
N ARG A 19 2.99 -17.96 4.49
CA ARG A 19 2.97 -17.49 3.10
C ARG A 19 4.08 -16.46 3.01
N SER A 20 5.16 -16.80 2.33
CA SER A 20 6.31 -15.88 2.18
C SER A 20 5.75 -14.60 1.57
N VAL A 21 5.73 -13.54 2.37
CA VAL A 21 5.30 -12.22 1.91
C VAL A 21 6.27 -11.83 0.81
N ARG A 22 5.78 -11.59 -0.39
CA ARG A 22 6.65 -11.13 -1.48
C ARG A 22 6.92 -9.64 -1.30
N PRO A 23 8.15 -9.18 -1.55
CA PRO A 23 8.42 -7.75 -1.58
C PRO A 23 7.58 -7.11 -2.69
N PHE A 24 7.05 -5.94 -2.44
CA PHE A 24 6.31 -5.19 -3.46
C PHE A 24 7.24 -4.28 -4.27
N TRP A 25 8.46 -4.04 -3.75
CA TRP A 25 9.51 -3.27 -4.39
C TRP A 25 10.87 -3.79 -3.94
N SER A 26 11.82 -3.84 -4.88
CA SER A 26 13.21 -4.23 -4.64
C SER A 26 14.12 -3.21 -5.29
N GLY A 27 15.20 -2.85 -4.61
CA GLY A 27 16.15 -1.86 -5.10
C GLY A 27 17.36 -1.73 -4.18
N THR A 28 17.96 -0.56 -4.17
CA THR A 28 19.20 -0.31 -3.46
C THR A 28 19.06 0.93 -2.59
N LEU A 29 19.39 0.82 -1.32
CA LEU A 29 19.57 1.96 -0.43
C LEU A 29 20.98 2.51 -0.65
N THR A 30 21.06 3.78 -1.09
CA THR A 30 22.33 4.43 -1.43
C THR A 30 22.64 5.57 -0.48
N PHE A 31 23.90 5.70 -0.09
CA PHE A 31 24.40 6.77 0.75
C PHE A 31 25.87 7.02 0.41
N GLY A 32 26.18 8.09 -0.30
CA GLY A 32 27.53 8.35 -0.81
C GLY A 32 28.02 7.18 -1.68
N LEU A 33 29.11 6.51 -1.24
CA LEU A 33 29.64 5.33 -1.92
C LEU A 33 29.10 4.00 -1.39
N VAL A 34 28.22 4.06 -0.37
CA VAL A 34 27.61 2.87 0.21
C VAL A 34 26.36 2.52 -0.60
N SER A 35 26.24 1.24 -0.93
CA SER A 35 25.13 0.68 -1.70
C SER A 35 24.69 -0.61 -1.01
N VAL A 36 23.44 -0.63 -0.53
CA VAL A 36 22.88 -1.76 0.22
C VAL A 36 21.62 -2.25 -0.50
N PRO A 37 21.66 -3.39 -1.20
CA PRO A 37 20.47 -4.00 -1.78
C PRO A 37 19.42 -4.32 -0.71
N VAL A 38 18.18 -3.89 -0.95
CA VAL A 38 17.06 -4.03 -0.02
C VAL A 38 15.75 -4.36 -0.70
N ASP A 39 14.88 -5.02 0.03
CA ASP A 39 13.51 -5.34 -0.35
C ASP A 39 12.53 -4.64 0.58
N LEU A 40 11.47 -4.02 0.01
CA LEU A 40 10.41 -3.37 0.76
C LEU A 40 9.20 -4.29 0.94
N TYR A 41 8.77 -4.40 2.17
CA TYR A 41 7.58 -5.14 2.56
C TYR A 41 6.59 -4.20 3.26
N PRO A 42 5.26 -4.30 2.98
CA PRO A 42 4.28 -3.51 3.72
C PRO A 42 4.39 -3.76 5.23
N GLY A 43 4.54 -2.69 6.02
CA GLY A 43 4.59 -2.77 7.49
C GLY A 43 3.25 -3.11 8.11
N ASN A 44 2.16 -2.88 7.39
CA ASN A 44 0.80 -3.15 7.82
C ASN A 44 0.04 -4.01 6.79
N ARG A 45 -1.02 -4.64 7.25
CA ARG A 45 -1.97 -5.38 6.41
C ARG A 45 -3.39 -4.94 6.76
N SER A 46 -4.23 -4.81 5.76
CA SER A 46 -5.65 -4.59 6.02
C SER A 46 -6.24 -5.86 6.63
N ASN A 47 -6.82 -5.73 7.82
CA ASN A 47 -7.57 -6.81 8.47
C ASN A 47 -9.09 -6.66 8.27
N ARG A 48 -9.51 -5.73 7.41
CA ARG A 48 -10.93 -5.54 7.09
C ARG A 48 -11.46 -6.75 6.34
N ALA A 49 -12.62 -7.25 6.72
CA ALA A 49 -13.31 -8.29 5.96
C ALA A 49 -13.62 -7.76 4.56
N PRO A 50 -13.15 -8.43 3.47
CA PRO A 50 -13.40 -7.98 2.11
C PRO A 50 -14.85 -8.25 1.72
N LEU A 51 -15.74 -7.28 1.92
CA LEU A 51 -17.11 -7.33 1.42
C LEU A 51 -17.13 -6.83 -0.02
N ARG A 52 -17.75 -7.61 -0.91
CA ARG A 52 -18.05 -7.21 -2.29
C ARG A 52 -19.53 -6.87 -2.40
N MET A 53 -19.85 -5.89 -3.21
CA MET A 53 -21.24 -5.64 -3.60
C MET A 53 -21.68 -6.69 -4.62
N LEU A 54 -22.84 -7.25 -4.39
CA LEU A 54 -23.47 -8.22 -5.26
C LEU A 54 -24.80 -7.64 -5.74
N GLY A 55 -25.27 -8.09 -6.89
CA GLY A 55 -26.61 -7.81 -7.37
C GLY A 55 -27.67 -8.60 -6.57
N PRO A 56 -28.97 -8.38 -6.87
CA PRO A 56 -30.06 -8.99 -6.10
C PRO A 56 -30.08 -10.52 -6.18
N GLU A 57 -29.56 -11.10 -7.26
CA GLU A 57 -29.45 -12.56 -7.44
C GLU A 57 -28.11 -13.12 -6.94
N GLY A 58 -27.25 -12.25 -6.35
CA GLY A 58 -25.94 -12.63 -5.80
C GLY A 58 -24.79 -12.57 -6.79
N GLU A 59 -25.02 -12.09 -8.00
CA GLU A 59 -24.05 -11.93 -9.07
C GLU A 59 -23.02 -10.81 -8.72
N PRO A 60 -21.73 -10.96 -9.10
CA PRO A 60 -20.72 -9.92 -8.94
C PRO A 60 -21.05 -8.71 -9.82
N LEU A 61 -20.98 -7.51 -9.23
CA LEU A 61 -21.18 -6.27 -9.97
C LEU A 61 -19.86 -5.79 -10.59
N ALA A 62 -19.92 -5.37 -11.86
CA ALA A 62 -18.88 -4.64 -12.55
C ALA A 62 -19.17 -3.14 -12.53
N ARG A 63 -18.12 -2.31 -12.59
CA ARG A 63 -18.26 -0.86 -12.77
C ARG A 63 -18.02 -0.52 -14.24
N LYS A 64 -18.89 0.35 -14.78
CA LYS A 64 -18.72 0.93 -16.10
C LYS A 64 -18.73 2.44 -15.99
N TYR A 65 -17.97 3.09 -16.86
CA TYR A 65 -18.03 4.54 -17.03
C TYR A 65 -19.02 4.85 -18.14
N PHE A 66 -19.79 5.91 -17.97
CA PHE A 66 -20.69 6.40 -19.01
C PHE A 66 -20.62 7.93 -19.09
N SER A 67 -20.78 8.44 -20.30
CA SER A 67 -20.83 9.88 -20.52
C SER A 67 -22.18 10.44 -20.04
N GLN A 68 -22.16 11.37 -19.10
CA GLN A 68 -23.39 12.05 -18.63
C GLN A 68 -24.10 12.83 -19.75
N LYS A 69 -23.37 13.26 -20.78
CA LYS A 69 -23.90 14.03 -21.89
C LYS A 69 -24.59 13.14 -22.91
N SER A 70 -24.05 12.01 -23.27
CA SER A 70 -24.57 11.12 -24.31
C SER A 70 -25.32 9.90 -23.76
N GLY A 71 -25.07 9.54 -22.47
CA GLY A 71 -25.57 8.31 -21.86
C GLY A 71 -24.86 7.02 -22.32
N ASN A 72 -23.87 7.14 -23.22
CA ASN A 72 -23.16 5.98 -23.74
C ASN A 72 -22.09 5.49 -22.76
N ASP A 73 -21.90 4.17 -22.72
CA ASP A 73 -20.76 3.55 -22.06
C ASP A 73 -19.45 4.03 -22.72
N LEU A 74 -18.42 4.21 -21.91
CA LEU A 74 -17.07 4.61 -22.35
C LEU A 74 -16.09 3.49 -22.05
N ASP A 75 -15.28 3.15 -23.01
CA ASP A 75 -14.13 2.27 -22.83
C ASP A 75 -12.92 3.04 -22.31
N ASP A 76 -11.94 2.34 -21.74
CA ASP A 76 -10.74 2.96 -21.14
C ASP A 76 -9.96 3.84 -22.16
N GLU A 77 -10.01 3.46 -23.44
CA GLU A 77 -9.35 4.20 -24.53
C GLU A 77 -10.02 5.54 -24.86
N ASP A 78 -11.33 5.69 -24.54
CA ASP A 78 -12.08 6.93 -24.76
C ASP A 78 -11.92 7.94 -23.62
N MET A 79 -11.32 7.54 -22.52
CA MET A 79 -11.15 8.38 -21.34
C MET A 79 -9.90 9.24 -21.44
N VAL A 80 -10.07 10.56 -21.20
CA VAL A 80 -8.98 11.51 -21.12
C VAL A 80 -8.86 12.08 -19.72
N ARG A 81 -7.65 12.48 -19.31
CA ARG A 81 -7.43 13.13 -18.02
C ARG A 81 -7.58 14.64 -18.16
N GLY A 82 -8.39 15.22 -17.28
CA GLY A 82 -8.57 16.67 -17.21
C GLY A 82 -8.15 17.21 -15.86
N PHE A 83 -7.33 18.28 -15.85
CA PHE A 83 -7.04 19.06 -14.64
C PHE A 83 -8.03 20.23 -14.57
N GLU A 84 -8.82 20.25 -13.50
CA GLU A 84 -9.75 21.36 -13.25
C GLU A 84 -8.98 22.56 -12.70
N TYR A 85 -8.90 23.66 -13.47
CA TYR A 85 -8.23 24.88 -13.07
C TYR A 85 -9.18 25.99 -12.64
N ASP A 86 -10.45 25.88 -12.97
CA ASP A 86 -11.56 26.74 -12.55
C ASP A 86 -12.83 25.88 -12.56
N LYS A 87 -13.88 26.33 -11.90
CA LYS A 87 -15.15 25.59 -11.83
C LYS A 87 -15.64 25.20 -13.23
N ASP A 88 -15.82 23.90 -13.45
CA ASP A 88 -16.27 23.31 -14.72
C ASP A 88 -15.36 23.60 -15.93
N ARG A 89 -14.09 23.99 -15.70
CA ARG A 89 -13.11 24.23 -16.75
C ARG A 89 -11.88 23.31 -16.58
N TYR A 90 -11.61 22.54 -17.61
CA TYR A 90 -10.58 21.50 -17.58
C TYR A 90 -9.52 21.74 -18.65
N VAL A 91 -8.26 21.51 -18.29
CA VAL A 91 -7.17 21.34 -19.24
C VAL A 91 -6.94 19.84 -19.41
N ILE A 92 -6.99 19.36 -20.64
CA ILE A 92 -6.69 17.96 -20.96
C ILE A 92 -5.18 17.76 -20.84
N VAL A 93 -4.77 16.72 -20.12
CA VAL A 93 -3.38 16.30 -19.97
C VAL A 93 -3.24 14.91 -20.57
N THR A 94 -2.40 14.78 -21.58
CA THR A 94 -2.19 13.49 -22.26
C THR A 94 -1.24 12.59 -21.48
N ASP A 95 -1.28 11.29 -21.77
CA ASP A 95 -0.39 10.32 -21.13
C ASP A 95 1.07 10.57 -21.52
N GLU A 96 1.35 11.01 -22.77
CA GLU A 96 2.69 11.40 -23.19
C GLU A 96 3.23 12.62 -22.43
N GLU A 97 2.38 13.59 -22.10
CA GLU A 97 2.79 14.74 -21.29
C GLU A 97 3.12 14.30 -19.86
N LEU A 98 2.33 13.41 -19.28
CA LEU A 98 2.61 12.85 -17.95
C LEU A 98 3.88 12.02 -17.94
N GLU A 99 4.14 11.22 -18.97
CA GLU A 99 5.36 10.43 -19.09
C GLU A 99 6.62 11.32 -19.20
N ARG A 100 6.53 12.46 -19.89
CA ARG A 100 7.65 13.44 -19.98
C ARG A 100 7.94 14.11 -18.64
N LEU A 101 6.93 14.27 -17.78
CA LEU A 101 7.07 14.86 -16.45
C LEU A 101 7.43 13.80 -15.38
N ALA A 102 7.32 12.51 -15.71
CA ALA A 102 7.64 11.45 -14.79
C ALA A 102 9.13 11.50 -14.39
N PRO A 103 9.45 11.30 -13.10
CA PRO A 103 10.84 11.21 -12.66
C PRO A 103 11.54 10.05 -13.35
N GLU A 104 12.85 10.17 -13.57
CA GLU A 104 13.66 9.06 -14.10
C GLU A 104 13.43 7.79 -13.26
N GLN A 105 13.22 6.67 -13.95
CA GLN A 105 13.02 5.40 -13.28
C GLN A 105 14.30 4.99 -12.57
N SER A 106 14.30 5.10 -11.25
CA SER A 106 15.40 4.68 -10.39
C SER A 106 14.91 3.57 -9.45
N ARG A 107 15.76 2.55 -9.27
CA ARG A 107 15.58 1.54 -8.21
C ARG A 107 16.47 1.85 -6.99
N ALA A 108 16.74 3.11 -6.74
CA ALA A 108 17.50 3.56 -5.59
C ALA A 108 16.59 4.31 -4.60
N ILE A 109 16.82 4.05 -3.32
CA ILE A 109 16.39 4.90 -2.21
C ILE A 109 17.62 5.75 -1.88
N ASP A 110 17.61 7.00 -2.29
CA ASP A 110 18.75 7.90 -2.14
C ASP A 110 18.70 8.62 -0.79
N LEU A 111 19.52 8.17 0.16
CA LEU A 111 19.68 8.81 1.48
C LEU A 111 20.43 10.13 1.32
N ARG A 112 19.71 11.22 1.39
CA ARG A 112 20.25 12.57 1.19
C ARG A 112 20.81 13.18 2.46
N ARG A 113 20.21 12.90 3.62
CA ARG A 113 20.61 13.45 4.92
C ARG A 113 20.14 12.58 6.07
N PHE A 114 20.77 12.80 7.23
CA PHE A 114 20.33 12.23 8.51
C PHE A 114 19.89 13.36 9.43
N VAL A 115 18.83 13.13 10.18
CA VAL A 115 18.25 14.07 11.15
C VAL A 115 17.92 13.33 12.45
N PRO A 116 17.84 14.03 13.61
CA PRO A 116 17.37 13.39 14.85
C PRO A 116 15.99 12.75 14.66
N LEU A 117 15.76 11.60 15.29
CA LEU A 117 14.47 10.87 15.18
C LEU A 117 13.27 11.75 15.56
N GLU A 118 13.43 12.61 16.55
CA GLU A 118 12.40 13.51 17.10
C GLU A 118 12.08 14.71 16.21
N ASP A 119 12.95 15.05 15.26
CA ASP A 119 12.77 16.20 14.35
C ASP A 119 11.75 15.94 13.24
N ILE A 120 11.29 14.69 13.07
CA ILE A 120 10.28 14.37 12.07
C ILE A 120 8.90 14.22 12.73
N PRO A 121 8.03 15.25 12.64
CA PRO A 121 6.72 15.20 13.27
C PRO A 121 5.85 14.06 12.66
N PRO A 122 5.11 13.29 13.49
CA PRO A 122 4.29 12.15 13.01
C PRO A 122 3.24 12.49 11.97
N VAL A 123 2.82 13.76 11.89
CA VAL A 123 1.84 14.25 10.90
C VAL A 123 2.30 14.07 9.45
N TYR A 124 3.62 13.99 9.23
CA TYR A 124 4.19 13.75 7.91
C TYR A 124 4.09 12.31 7.45
N PHE A 125 3.95 11.34 8.35
CA PHE A 125 3.93 9.92 7.96
C PHE A 125 2.63 9.53 7.27
N ASP A 126 2.76 8.72 6.20
CA ASP A 126 1.64 8.18 5.44
C ASP A 126 1.58 6.65 5.57
N ARG A 127 2.62 5.94 5.13
CA ARG A 127 2.65 4.48 5.11
C ARG A 127 3.98 3.94 5.63
N SER A 128 3.87 2.86 6.38
CA SER A 128 5.01 2.15 6.98
C SER A 128 5.40 0.92 6.17
N TYR A 129 6.70 0.69 6.02
CA TYR A 129 7.29 -0.44 5.34
C TYR A 129 8.48 -0.97 6.12
N PHE A 130 8.72 -2.28 6.04
CA PHE A 130 9.97 -2.87 6.48
C PHE A 130 10.95 -2.93 5.30
N LEU A 131 12.19 -2.50 5.55
CA LEU A 131 13.30 -2.75 4.65
C LEU A 131 14.00 -4.01 5.14
N ALA A 132 14.08 -5.03 4.30
CA ALA A 132 14.87 -6.21 4.56
C ALA A 132 16.13 -6.20 3.67
N PRO A 133 17.28 -6.70 4.15
CA PRO A 133 18.44 -6.86 3.30
C PRO A 133 18.15 -7.92 2.22
N SER A 134 18.54 -7.64 0.98
CA SER A 134 18.60 -8.67 -0.05
C SER A 134 19.79 -9.59 0.18
N GLU A 135 19.79 -10.77 -0.44
CA GLU A 135 20.83 -11.78 -0.26
C GLU A 135 22.25 -11.19 -0.45
N GLY A 136 23.13 -11.42 0.53
CA GLY A 136 24.51 -10.95 0.54
C GLY A 136 24.72 -9.53 1.04
N SER A 137 23.68 -8.78 1.39
CA SER A 137 23.78 -7.39 1.87
C SER A 137 23.66 -7.23 3.39
N GLU A 138 23.45 -8.32 4.14
CA GLU A 138 23.09 -8.31 5.57
C GLU A 138 24.11 -7.58 6.45
N LYS A 139 25.42 -7.72 6.16
CA LYS A 139 26.48 -7.08 6.95
C LYS A 139 26.45 -5.56 6.82
N ALA A 140 26.35 -5.04 5.60
CA ALA A 140 26.27 -3.61 5.34
C ALA A 140 24.97 -3.00 5.88
N TYR A 141 23.86 -3.72 5.71
CA TYR A 141 22.57 -3.36 6.25
C TYR A 141 22.57 -3.22 7.78
N ARG A 142 23.08 -4.23 8.51
CA ARG A 142 23.15 -4.20 9.96
C ARG A 142 24.08 -3.10 10.47
N LEU A 143 25.21 -2.88 9.81
CA LEU A 143 26.12 -1.80 10.16
C LEU A 143 25.42 -0.44 10.07
N LEU A 144 24.67 -0.20 9.00
CA LEU A 144 23.91 1.03 8.82
C LEU A 144 22.84 1.16 9.91
N ALA A 145 22.01 0.12 10.12
CA ALA A 145 20.94 0.13 11.11
C ALA A 145 21.46 0.41 12.53
N GLN A 146 22.49 -0.33 12.98
CA GLN A 146 23.12 -0.14 14.30
C GLN A 146 23.75 1.25 14.46
N THR A 147 24.37 1.78 13.41
CA THR A 147 25.00 3.11 13.45
C THR A 147 23.93 4.19 13.60
N MET A 148 22.86 4.10 12.82
CA MET A 148 21.74 5.04 12.91
C MET A 148 21.04 4.96 14.27
N GLU A 149 20.82 3.76 14.80
CA GLU A 149 20.19 3.52 16.10
C GLU A 149 21.02 4.08 17.25
N LYS A 150 22.34 3.82 17.23
CA LYS A 150 23.28 4.35 18.25
C LYS A 150 23.34 5.88 18.26
N GLN A 151 23.16 6.52 17.12
CA GLN A 151 23.19 7.98 16.97
C GLN A 151 21.81 8.63 17.06
N GLU A 152 20.76 7.84 17.22
CA GLU A 152 19.36 8.30 17.29
C GLU A 152 18.96 9.12 16.05
N LEU A 153 19.40 8.70 14.85
CA LEU A 153 19.18 9.39 13.60
C LEU A 153 18.22 8.63 12.68
N ALA A 154 17.33 9.38 12.03
CA ALA A 154 16.57 8.93 10.87
C ALA A 154 17.24 9.41 9.57
N GLY A 155 17.21 8.58 8.54
CA GLY A 155 17.65 8.96 7.21
C GLY A 155 16.50 9.53 6.40
N VAL A 156 16.68 10.70 5.78
CA VAL A 156 15.69 11.27 4.84
C VAL A 156 16.13 10.97 3.42
N ALA A 157 15.25 10.33 2.65
CA ALA A 157 15.52 9.83 1.31
C ALA A 157 14.39 10.15 0.35
N THR A 158 14.66 9.98 -0.94
CA THR A 158 13.62 9.91 -1.97
C THR A 158 13.76 8.61 -2.75
N PHE A 159 12.67 8.12 -3.30
CA PHE A 159 12.69 6.99 -4.23
C PHE A 159 11.53 7.07 -5.20
N VAL A 160 11.69 6.45 -6.37
CA VAL A 160 10.67 6.41 -7.41
C VAL A 160 9.96 5.06 -7.41
N MET A 161 8.63 5.11 -7.39
CA MET A 161 7.81 3.92 -7.47
C MET A 161 6.58 4.19 -8.35
N ARG A 162 6.36 3.35 -9.35
CA ARG A 162 5.24 3.48 -10.30
C ARG A 162 5.15 4.86 -10.96
N GLY A 163 6.30 5.42 -11.35
CA GLY A 163 6.37 6.71 -12.02
C GLY A 163 6.16 7.93 -11.13
N LYS A 164 6.11 7.77 -9.81
CA LYS A 164 5.98 8.85 -8.84
C LYS A 164 7.14 8.86 -7.86
N GLU A 165 7.68 10.05 -7.55
CA GLU A 165 8.66 10.24 -6.49
C GLU A 165 7.97 10.29 -5.13
N TYR A 166 8.55 9.59 -4.17
CA TYR A 166 8.13 9.57 -2.77
C TYR A 166 9.24 10.08 -1.88
N LEU A 167 8.89 10.96 -0.94
CA LEU A 167 9.74 11.30 0.19
C LEU A 167 9.59 10.19 1.24
N VAL A 168 10.69 9.75 1.83
CA VAL A 168 10.70 8.65 2.79
C VAL A 168 11.68 8.95 3.93
N ALA A 169 11.26 8.63 5.16
CA ALA A 169 12.15 8.59 6.32
C ALA A 169 12.48 7.14 6.67
N ILE A 170 13.77 6.86 6.86
CA ILE A 170 14.28 5.55 7.25
C ILE A 170 14.61 5.59 8.74
N PHE A 171 13.95 4.76 9.52
CA PHE A 171 14.11 4.66 10.96
C PHE A 171 14.81 3.35 11.33
N PRO A 172 15.86 3.38 12.17
CA PRO A 172 16.38 2.18 12.80
C PRO A 172 15.49 1.78 13.98
N GLU A 173 15.19 0.50 14.12
CA GLU A 173 14.41 -0.03 15.24
C GLU A 173 14.78 -1.50 15.48
N ASN A 174 15.41 -1.83 16.61
CA ASN A 174 15.84 -3.19 16.97
C ASN A 174 16.70 -3.86 15.88
N GLU A 175 17.73 -3.18 15.43
CA GLU A 175 18.67 -3.59 14.37
C GLU A 175 18.04 -3.81 12.98
N ILE A 176 16.78 -3.38 12.76
CA ILE A 176 16.15 -3.38 11.45
C ILE A 176 15.89 -1.94 10.98
N LEU A 177 15.71 -1.77 9.69
CA LEU A 177 15.31 -0.49 9.10
C LEU A 177 13.83 -0.52 8.73
N ARG A 178 13.11 0.54 9.12
CA ARG A 178 11.74 0.79 8.74
C ARG A 178 11.69 2.05 7.90
N ALA A 179 10.94 2.00 6.80
CA ALA A 179 10.72 3.14 5.92
C ALA A 179 9.30 3.66 6.12
N GLU A 180 9.18 4.96 6.35
CA GLU A 180 7.91 5.67 6.42
C GLU A 180 7.81 6.63 5.23
N THR A 181 6.86 6.40 4.31
CA THR A 181 6.60 7.42 3.29
C THR A 181 6.07 8.68 3.95
N MET A 182 6.48 9.84 3.44
CA MET A 182 6.16 11.13 4.02
C MET A 182 5.33 11.97 3.05
N ARG A 183 4.50 12.81 3.61
CA ARG A 183 3.81 13.90 2.91
C ARG A 183 4.78 15.03 2.65
N PHE A 184 4.58 15.75 1.56
CA PHE A 184 5.28 17.00 1.32
C PHE A 184 4.77 18.10 2.26
N SER A 185 5.57 19.15 2.48
CA SER A 185 5.25 20.21 3.43
C SER A 185 3.98 21.00 3.08
N ASP A 186 3.67 21.10 1.80
CA ASP A 186 2.48 21.76 1.25
C ASP A 186 1.19 20.93 1.40
N GLU A 187 1.31 19.62 1.69
CA GLU A 187 0.18 18.76 2.03
C GLU A 187 -0.26 18.91 3.50
N ILE A 188 0.54 19.53 4.36
CA ILE A 188 0.28 19.66 5.79
C ILE A 188 -0.44 20.98 6.08
N ARG A 189 -1.67 20.88 6.57
CA ARG A 189 -2.44 22.05 6.98
C ARG A 189 -1.90 22.66 8.25
N SER A 190 -1.83 23.99 8.28
CA SER A 190 -1.47 24.72 9.49
C SER A 190 -2.64 24.76 10.49
N PRO A 191 -2.39 24.86 11.81
CA PRO A 191 -3.45 25.04 12.80
C PRO A 191 -4.35 26.26 12.55
N LYS A 192 -3.83 27.30 11.90
CA LYS A 192 -4.59 28.50 11.54
C LYS A 192 -5.62 28.24 10.45
N GLU A 193 -5.30 27.41 9.46
CA GLU A 193 -6.23 27.05 8.37
C GLU A 193 -7.46 26.28 8.88
N VAL A 194 -7.31 25.50 9.96
CA VAL A 194 -8.43 24.78 10.58
C VAL A 194 -9.14 25.57 11.67
N GLY A 195 -8.78 26.85 11.86
CA GLY A 195 -9.48 27.74 12.80
C GLY A 195 -9.29 27.40 14.27
N LEU A 196 -8.17 26.75 14.63
CA LEU A 196 -7.90 26.49 16.06
C LEU A 196 -7.75 27.77 16.85
N PRO A 197 -8.31 27.80 18.08
CA PRO A 197 -8.28 29.00 18.90
C PRO A 197 -6.84 29.35 19.30
N GLU A 198 -6.60 30.67 19.46
CA GLU A 198 -5.32 31.15 19.97
C GLU A 198 -5.04 30.65 21.39
N LYS A 199 -3.74 30.50 21.69
CA LYS A 199 -3.30 30.07 23.03
C LYS A 199 -3.76 31.05 24.09
N LYS A 200 -4.66 30.63 24.97
CA LYS A 200 -5.05 31.39 26.16
C LYS A 200 -4.35 30.82 27.38
N LYS A 201 -3.92 31.71 28.30
CA LYS A 201 -3.35 31.31 29.60
C LYS A 201 -4.43 30.63 30.44
N VAL A 202 -4.17 29.38 30.83
CA VAL A 202 -5.05 28.63 31.75
C VAL A 202 -4.51 28.79 33.18
N PRO A 203 -5.36 29.01 34.22
CA PRO A 203 -4.91 29.09 35.60
C PRO A 203 -4.20 27.81 36.06
N ALA A 204 -3.04 27.95 36.72
CA ALA A 204 -2.22 26.81 37.17
C ALA A 204 -2.99 25.83 38.09
N ALA A 205 -3.90 26.36 38.94
CA ALA A 205 -4.75 25.52 39.78
C ALA A 205 -5.69 24.60 39.00
N THR A 206 -6.16 25.05 37.81
CA THR A 206 -6.99 24.24 36.90
C THR A 206 -6.15 23.19 36.24
N VAL A 207 -4.94 23.54 35.74
CA VAL A 207 -3.99 22.58 35.14
C VAL A 207 -3.69 21.46 36.13
N LYS A 208 -3.35 21.79 37.40
CA LYS A 208 -3.03 20.79 38.42
C LYS A 208 -4.18 19.84 38.75
N LYS A 209 -5.44 20.29 38.68
CA LYS A 209 -6.61 19.41 38.84
C LYS A 209 -6.71 18.42 37.69
N PHE A 210 -6.46 18.88 36.45
CA PHE A 210 -6.47 18.00 35.25
C PHE A 210 -5.30 17.04 35.25
N GLU A 211 -4.09 17.46 35.65
CA GLU A 211 -2.93 16.57 35.83
C GLU A 211 -3.25 15.39 36.75
N ASN A 212 -3.91 15.66 37.90
CA ASN A 212 -4.32 14.60 38.80
C ASN A 212 -5.38 13.65 38.22
N LEU A 213 -6.26 14.14 37.35
CA LEU A 213 -7.23 13.34 36.63
C LEU A 213 -6.53 12.45 35.57
N ILE A 214 -5.64 13.03 34.79
CA ILE A 214 -4.86 12.34 33.77
C ILE A 214 -4.01 11.22 34.41
N ALA A 215 -3.33 11.55 35.53
CA ALA A 215 -2.50 10.57 36.25
C ALA A 215 -3.27 9.32 36.72
N LYS A 216 -4.57 9.47 37.06
CA LYS A 216 -5.44 8.33 37.42
C LYS A 216 -5.78 7.41 36.26
N HIS A 217 -5.69 7.91 35.02
CA HIS A 217 -6.00 7.21 33.78
C HIS A 217 -4.75 6.95 32.93
N SER A 218 -3.56 7.18 33.51
CA SER A 218 -2.29 7.00 32.80
C SER A 218 -1.71 5.62 33.07
N ASP A 219 -1.46 4.88 32.02
CA ASP A 219 -0.76 3.60 32.04
C ASP A 219 0.68 3.78 31.56
N LYS A 220 1.61 2.97 32.09
CA LYS A 220 3.02 3.02 31.73
C LYS A 220 3.30 2.54 30.32
N ARG A 221 2.42 1.74 29.71
CA ARG A 221 2.57 1.17 28.38
C ARG A 221 1.22 0.98 27.70
N LEU A 222 1.18 1.25 26.42
CA LEU A 222 0.03 0.93 25.58
C LEU A 222 -0.16 -0.60 25.49
N SER A 223 -1.37 -1.07 25.85
CA SER A 223 -1.73 -2.49 25.70
C SER A 223 -2.13 -2.77 24.25
N LEU A 224 -1.34 -3.56 23.53
CA LEU A 224 -1.68 -3.99 22.17
C LEU A 224 -2.98 -4.82 22.10
N LYS A 225 -3.45 -5.36 23.24
CA LYS A 225 -4.72 -6.09 23.31
C LYS A 225 -5.93 -5.18 23.15
N GLU A 226 -5.80 -3.91 23.51
CA GLU A 226 -6.85 -2.88 23.39
C GLU A 226 -6.96 -2.32 21.97
N LEU A 227 -5.93 -2.54 21.12
CA LEU A 227 -5.90 -2.11 19.73
C LEU A 227 -6.51 -3.13 18.77
N LYS A 228 -7.45 -3.97 19.23
CA LYS A 228 -8.12 -4.96 18.40
C LYS A 228 -9.35 -4.36 17.73
N ASP A 229 -9.55 -4.70 16.47
CA ASP A 229 -10.79 -4.39 15.75
C ASP A 229 -11.88 -5.41 16.12
N GLU A 230 -12.61 -5.13 17.19
CA GLU A 230 -13.73 -5.96 17.65
C GLU A 230 -14.87 -6.05 16.61
N GLN A 231 -15.07 -5.01 15.80
CA GLN A 231 -16.14 -4.98 14.83
C GLN A 231 -15.88 -5.99 13.71
N THR A 232 -14.66 -6.01 13.18
CA THR A 232 -14.24 -7.00 12.18
C THR A 232 -14.31 -8.41 12.78
N GLU A 233 -13.93 -8.61 14.04
CA GLU A 233 -14.05 -9.91 14.70
C GLU A 233 -15.51 -10.38 14.82
N LYS A 234 -16.43 -9.48 15.22
CA LYS A 234 -17.87 -9.75 15.27
C LYS A 234 -18.45 -10.11 13.89
N LEU A 235 -18.03 -9.37 12.85
CA LEU A 235 -18.42 -9.64 11.46
C LEU A 235 -17.94 -11.03 11.00
N LEU A 236 -16.68 -11.36 11.23
CA LEU A 236 -16.13 -12.67 10.86
C LEU A 236 -16.82 -13.81 11.60
N LYS A 237 -17.17 -13.64 12.89
CA LYS A 237 -17.97 -14.60 13.66
C LYS A 237 -19.37 -14.78 13.06
N LEU A 238 -20.02 -13.69 12.63
CA LEU A 238 -21.33 -13.74 11.96
C LEU A 238 -21.24 -14.52 10.64
N VAL A 239 -20.25 -14.21 9.80
CA VAL A 239 -20.01 -14.90 8.52
C VAL A 239 -19.75 -16.40 8.76
N ALA A 240 -18.92 -16.74 9.73
CA ALA A 240 -18.64 -18.14 10.11
C ALA A 240 -19.91 -18.87 10.59
N LYS A 241 -20.79 -18.19 11.35
CA LYS A 241 -22.08 -18.75 11.80
C LYS A 241 -23.02 -19.02 10.62
N LYS A 242 -23.19 -18.03 9.72
CA LYS A 242 -24.02 -18.17 8.51
C LYS A 242 -23.53 -19.30 7.62
N ARG A 243 -22.21 -19.39 7.39
CA ARG A 243 -21.57 -20.47 6.62
C ARG A 243 -21.84 -21.85 7.23
N LYS A 244 -21.74 -22.02 8.55
CA LYS A 244 -22.07 -23.28 9.24
C LYS A 244 -23.55 -23.65 9.14
N GLN A 245 -24.44 -22.68 9.06
CA GLN A 245 -25.89 -22.87 8.96
C GLN A 245 -26.38 -22.98 7.52
N HIS A 246 -25.51 -22.90 6.53
CA HIS A 246 -25.83 -22.82 5.10
C HIS A 246 -26.90 -21.75 4.77
N LYS A 247 -26.85 -20.62 5.50
CA LYS A 247 -27.76 -19.47 5.31
C LYS A 247 -27.07 -18.38 4.49
N ASP A 248 -27.86 -17.82 3.55
CA ASP A 248 -27.44 -16.68 2.72
C ASP A 248 -26.11 -16.94 2.00
N ILE A 249 -25.90 -18.17 1.51
CA ILE A 249 -24.75 -18.54 0.70
C ILE A 249 -25.14 -18.46 -0.77
N VAL A 250 -24.38 -17.72 -1.55
CA VAL A 250 -24.50 -17.64 -3.00
C VAL A 250 -23.22 -18.23 -3.60
N GLU A 251 -23.37 -19.19 -4.47
CA GLU A 251 -22.27 -19.75 -5.26
C GLU A 251 -22.31 -19.09 -6.64
N VAL A 252 -21.25 -18.36 -6.99
CA VAL A 252 -21.12 -17.76 -8.32
C VAL A 252 -20.50 -18.79 -9.24
N ASP A 253 -21.22 -19.20 -10.28
CA ASP A 253 -20.70 -20.05 -11.31
C ASP A 253 -19.76 -19.23 -12.21
N VAL A 254 -18.47 -19.44 -12.06
CA VAL A 254 -17.41 -18.69 -12.77
C VAL A 254 -17.30 -19.14 -14.24
N SER A 255 -17.99 -20.25 -14.62
CA SER A 255 -17.87 -20.83 -15.95
C SER A 255 -18.47 -19.96 -17.07
N GLU A 256 -19.36 -19.02 -16.76
CA GLU A 256 -19.95 -18.12 -17.77
C GLU A 256 -19.17 -16.82 -18.00
N GLN A 257 -18.20 -16.45 -17.15
CA GLN A 257 -17.49 -15.17 -17.29
C GLN A 257 -16.26 -15.22 -18.21
N GLU A 258 -15.79 -16.39 -18.60
CA GLU A 258 -14.65 -16.52 -19.54
C GLU A 258 -15.06 -16.55 -21.04
N GLN A 259 -16.34 -16.44 -21.36
CA GLN A 259 -16.78 -16.32 -22.75
C GLN A 259 -16.90 -14.86 -23.25
N GLY A 260 -16.17 -13.92 -22.66
CA GLY A 260 -15.82 -12.66 -23.31
C GLY A 260 -14.98 -12.97 -24.54
N LYS A 261 -15.63 -13.01 -25.72
CA LYS A 261 -15.06 -13.10 -27.08
C LYS A 261 -13.58 -13.44 -27.11
N VAL A 262 -13.26 -14.72 -27.16
CA VAL A 262 -12.01 -15.16 -27.75
C VAL A 262 -12.07 -14.65 -29.20
N VAL A 263 -11.48 -13.48 -29.44
CA VAL A 263 -11.21 -13.01 -30.80
C VAL A 263 -10.28 -14.05 -31.36
N ASP A 264 -10.81 -14.88 -32.30
CA ASP A 264 -10.01 -15.88 -32.97
C ASP A 264 -8.82 -15.15 -33.61
N LEU A 265 -7.63 -15.39 -33.02
CA LEU A 265 -6.38 -14.74 -33.44
C LEU A 265 -6.17 -14.92 -34.95
N MET A 266 -6.72 -16.00 -35.50
CA MET A 266 -6.68 -16.31 -36.94
C MET A 266 -7.63 -15.41 -37.75
N GLU A 267 -8.75 -14.98 -37.18
CA GLU A 267 -9.65 -14.01 -37.84
C GLU A 267 -9.09 -12.60 -37.82
N ALA A 268 -8.46 -12.18 -36.69
CA ALA A 268 -7.77 -10.90 -36.57
C ALA A 268 -6.55 -10.82 -37.53
N LEU A 269 -5.77 -11.90 -37.65
CA LEU A 269 -4.68 -12.03 -38.61
C LEU A 269 -5.16 -12.01 -40.08
N LYS A 270 -6.27 -12.66 -40.40
CA LYS A 270 -6.86 -12.64 -41.74
C LYS A 270 -7.35 -11.22 -42.09
N LYS A 271 -7.99 -10.49 -41.18
CA LYS A 271 -8.40 -9.09 -41.39
C LYS A 271 -7.19 -8.17 -41.57
N SER A 272 -6.13 -8.32 -40.81
CA SER A 272 -4.90 -7.53 -40.95
C SER A 272 -4.19 -7.79 -42.29
N LEU A 273 -4.14 -9.05 -42.76
CA LEU A 273 -3.56 -9.41 -44.05
C LEU A 273 -4.41 -8.98 -45.25
N ALA A 274 -5.74 -8.97 -45.09
CA ALA A 274 -6.65 -8.51 -46.16
C ALA A 274 -6.60 -6.96 -46.33
N GLY A 275 -6.36 -6.19 -45.23
CA GLY A 275 -6.20 -4.74 -45.27
C GLY A 275 -4.95 -4.28 -46.01
N LYS A 276 -3.85 -5.05 -45.98
CA LYS A 276 -2.60 -4.74 -46.70
C LYS A 276 -2.61 -5.01 -48.20
N ARG A 277 -3.60 -5.74 -48.73
CA ARG A 277 -3.73 -5.99 -50.18
C ARG A 277 -4.55 -4.96 -50.94
N ARG A 278 -5.13 -3.95 -50.26
CA ARG A 278 -5.89 -2.85 -50.90
C ARG A 278 -5.16 -1.53 -50.99
N ALA A 279 -3.91 -1.49 -50.54
CA ALA A 279 -3.07 -0.26 -50.54
C ALA A 279 -1.76 -0.47 -51.33
N ALA A 280 -1.77 -1.32 -52.38
CA ALA A 280 -0.67 -1.45 -53.37
C ALA A 280 -1.25 -1.29 -54.77
#